data_aafe9f2ecfd5102f9c8f499d7e633750
#
_entry.id   aafe9f2ecfd5102f9c8f499d7e633750
#
_cell.length_a   1.000
_cell.length_b   1.000
_cell.length_c   1.000
_cell.angle_alpha   90.00
_cell.angle_beta   90.00
_cell.angle_gamma   90.00
#
_symmetry.space_group_name_H-M   'P 1'
#
loop_
_entity.id
_entity.type
_entity.pdbx_description
1 polymer ?
#
loop_
_entity_poly.entity_id
_entity_poly.type
_entity_poly.pdbx_seq_one_letter_code
_entity_poly.pdbx_strand_id
1 'polypeptide(L)'
;MELEQLVPGIIGAFVGVIGWLFVGVYIQRRQFMRQARNAARAVYFEIDVNRVAVTVARDFGSFTPLDRTSFERLLPELATLLDPAELKRIVSAYMAHAGYQQASSGADQLPAEVRRHALESILVAHDQALETLRTRAFSAREARALEVPTTAPASAAPPTVSEAKRPTPS
;
A
#
# COMPACT_ATOMS: atom_id res chain seq x y z
N MET A 1 -44.15 -43.84 -23.23
CA MET A 1 -43.92 -43.78 -21.78
C MET A 1 -42.50 -43.33 -21.39
N GLU A 2 -41.50 -43.39 -22.24
CA GLU A 2 -40.10 -43.04 -21.88
C GLU A 2 -39.78 -41.55 -21.98
N LEU A 3 -40.46 -40.80 -22.84
CA LEU A 3 -40.23 -39.36 -23.03
C LEU A 3 -40.69 -38.51 -21.83
N GLU A 4 -41.77 -38.91 -21.16
CA GLU A 4 -42.29 -38.19 -19.98
C GLU A 4 -41.37 -38.28 -18.74
N GLN A 5 -40.56 -39.36 -18.65
CA GLN A 5 -39.57 -39.52 -17.57
C GLN A 5 -38.24 -38.82 -17.85
N LEU A 6 -37.91 -38.57 -19.11
CA LEU A 6 -36.68 -37.90 -19.53
C LEU A 6 -36.73 -36.35 -19.27
N VAL A 7 -37.89 -35.75 -19.42
CA VAL A 7 -38.08 -34.30 -19.28
C VAL A 7 -37.70 -33.80 -17.90
N PRO A 8 -38.13 -34.38 -16.77
CA PRO A 8 -37.73 -33.93 -15.43
C PRO A 8 -36.22 -34.09 -15.21
N GLY A 9 -35.59 -35.12 -15.72
CA GLY A 9 -34.14 -35.34 -15.62
C GLY A 9 -33.33 -34.29 -16.35
N ILE A 10 -33.74 -33.92 -17.54
CA ILE A 10 -33.10 -32.85 -18.34
C ILE A 10 -33.25 -31.50 -17.65
N ILE A 11 -34.44 -31.17 -17.12
CA ILE A 11 -34.68 -29.92 -16.39
C ILE A 11 -33.83 -29.89 -15.12
N GLY A 12 -33.77 -30.97 -14.37
CA GLY A 12 -32.96 -31.08 -13.17
C GLY A 12 -31.46 -30.87 -13.43
N ALA A 13 -30.94 -31.52 -14.52
CA ALA A 13 -29.54 -31.33 -14.93
C ALA A 13 -29.24 -29.89 -15.36
N PHE A 14 -30.18 -29.25 -16.08
CA PHE A 14 -30.02 -27.85 -16.54
C PHE A 14 -30.01 -26.87 -15.37
N VAL A 15 -30.91 -27.05 -14.39
CA VAL A 15 -30.96 -26.24 -13.17
C VAL A 15 -29.69 -26.45 -12.32
N GLY A 16 -29.20 -27.67 -12.25
CA GLY A 16 -27.95 -27.98 -11.55
C GLY A 16 -26.72 -27.31 -12.17
N VAL A 17 -26.60 -27.34 -13.49
CA VAL A 17 -25.48 -26.68 -14.21
C VAL A 17 -25.53 -25.16 -14.05
N ILE A 18 -26.73 -24.57 -14.19
CA ILE A 18 -26.90 -23.11 -13.98
C ILE A 18 -26.55 -22.73 -12.54
N GLY A 19 -27.05 -23.46 -11.56
CA GLY A 19 -26.73 -23.22 -10.14
C GLY A 19 -25.24 -23.28 -9.86
N TRP A 20 -24.56 -24.32 -10.39
CA TRP A 20 -23.10 -24.45 -10.26
C TRP A 20 -22.33 -23.31 -10.90
N LEU A 21 -22.75 -22.84 -12.09
CA LEU A 21 -22.17 -21.67 -12.77
C LEU A 21 -22.30 -20.40 -11.93
N PHE A 22 -23.47 -20.12 -11.37
CA PHE A 22 -23.68 -18.95 -10.51
C PHE A 22 -22.79 -18.98 -9.26
N VAL A 23 -22.70 -20.13 -8.59
CA VAL A 23 -21.82 -20.30 -7.42
C VAL A 23 -20.36 -20.11 -7.80
N GLY A 24 -19.92 -20.67 -8.93
CA GLY A 24 -18.56 -20.54 -9.45
C GLY A 24 -18.19 -19.06 -9.72
N VAL A 25 -19.04 -18.34 -10.46
CA VAL A 25 -18.83 -16.93 -10.77
C VAL A 25 -18.82 -16.07 -9.49
N TYR A 26 -19.73 -16.35 -8.54
CA TYR A 26 -19.78 -15.62 -7.27
C TYR A 26 -18.50 -15.80 -6.44
N ILE A 27 -18.02 -17.05 -6.30
CA ILE A 27 -16.79 -17.36 -5.56
C ILE A 27 -15.59 -16.69 -6.23
N GLN A 28 -15.48 -16.81 -7.56
CA GLN A 28 -14.39 -16.21 -8.32
C GLN A 28 -14.36 -14.69 -8.17
N ARG A 29 -15.52 -14.02 -8.31
CA ARG A 29 -15.61 -12.56 -8.12
C ARG A 29 -15.18 -12.14 -6.71
N ARG A 30 -15.56 -12.92 -5.68
CA ARG A 30 -15.16 -12.65 -4.30
C ARG A 30 -13.65 -12.80 -4.09
N GLN A 31 -13.03 -13.77 -4.73
CA GLN A 31 -11.58 -13.98 -4.69
C GLN A 31 -10.83 -12.82 -5.37
N PHE A 32 -11.25 -12.40 -6.56
CA PHE A 32 -10.66 -11.25 -7.26
C PHE A 32 -10.74 -9.97 -6.42
N MET A 33 -11.87 -9.69 -5.81
CA MET A 33 -12.01 -8.50 -4.96
C MET A 33 -11.14 -8.55 -3.70
N ARG A 34 -10.89 -9.74 -3.13
CA ARG A 34 -9.94 -9.90 -2.03
C ARG A 34 -8.50 -9.69 -2.47
N GLN A 35 -8.11 -10.23 -3.62
CA GLN A 35 -6.78 -10.04 -4.20
C GLN A 35 -6.53 -8.56 -4.50
N ALA A 36 -7.49 -7.87 -5.13
CA ALA A 36 -7.40 -6.45 -5.41
C ALA A 36 -7.26 -5.58 -4.14
N ARG A 37 -7.98 -5.91 -3.06
CA ARG A 37 -7.82 -5.23 -1.76
C ARG A 37 -6.44 -5.48 -1.14
N ASN A 38 -5.93 -6.71 -1.22
CA ASN A 38 -4.59 -7.03 -0.71
C ASN A 38 -3.51 -6.32 -1.52
N ALA A 39 -3.67 -6.21 -2.84
CA ALA A 39 -2.80 -5.43 -3.71
C ALA A 39 -2.80 -3.93 -3.30
N ALA A 40 -3.98 -3.36 -3.07
CA ALA A 40 -4.10 -1.98 -2.61
C ALA A 40 -3.46 -1.74 -1.23
N ARG A 41 -3.54 -2.71 -0.32
CA ARG A 41 -2.83 -2.65 0.98
C ARG A 41 -1.31 -2.68 0.81
N ALA A 42 -0.79 -3.53 -0.05
CA ALA A 42 0.66 -3.60 -0.31
C ALA A 42 1.17 -2.27 -0.88
N VAL A 43 0.45 -1.69 -1.84
CA VAL A 43 0.80 -0.40 -2.43
C VAL A 43 0.64 0.75 -1.42
N TYR A 44 -0.36 0.69 -0.52
CA TYR A 44 -0.49 1.65 0.57
C TYR A 44 0.77 1.70 1.44
N PHE A 45 1.25 0.55 1.91
CA PHE A 45 2.45 0.51 2.76
C PHE A 45 3.73 0.89 2.00
N GLU A 46 3.83 0.58 0.71
CA GLU A 46 4.95 1.03 -0.12
C GLU A 46 4.99 2.56 -0.24
N ILE A 47 3.84 3.22 -0.50
CA ILE A 47 3.75 4.68 -0.56
C ILE A 47 4.02 5.29 0.83
N ASP A 48 3.55 4.69 1.90
CA ASP A 48 3.77 5.19 3.27
C ASP A 48 5.26 5.18 3.63
N VAL A 49 5.98 4.11 3.33
CA VAL A 49 7.43 4.04 3.48
C VAL A 49 8.15 5.09 2.62
N ASN A 50 7.75 5.23 1.36
CA ASN A 50 8.29 6.25 0.46
C ASN A 50 8.03 7.67 0.99
N ARG A 51 6.86 7.92 1.55
CA ARG A 51 6.51 9.20 2.17
C ARG A 51 7.46 9.55 3.33
N VAL A 52 7.80 8.57 4.17
CA VAL A 52 8.79 8.76 5.24
C VAL A 52 10.16 9.11 4.64
N ALA A 53 10.60 8.41 3.59
CA ALA A 53 11.87 8.69 2.91
C ALA A 53 11.91 10.12 2.33
N VAL A 54 10.81 10.58 1.70
CA VAL A 54 10.69 11.95 1.18
C VAL A 54 10.70 12.98 2.32
N THR A 55 10.07 12.68 3.46
CA THR A 55 10.10 13.55 4.64
C THR A 55 11.53 13.71 5.18
N VAL A 56 12.26 12.61 5.29
CA VAL A 56 13.68 12.61 5.71
C VAL A 56 14.55 13.42 4.72
N ALA A 57 14.31 13.26 3.42
CA ALA A 57 15.02 14.04 2.40
C ALA A 57 14.73 15.54 2.51
N ARG A 58 13.48 15.93 2.78
CA ARG A 58 13.08 17.33 2.95
C ARG A 58 13.70 17.96 4.21
N ASP A 59 13.69 17.26 5.33
CA ASP A 59 14.05 17.80 6.65
C ASP A 59 15.56 17.71 6.93
N PHE A 60 16.21 16.66 6.42
CA PHE A 60 17.61 16.37 6.72
C PHE A 60 18.52 16.34 5.48
N GLY A 61 17.96 16.46 4.26
CA GLY A 61 18.74 16.37 3.03
C GLY A 61 19.30 14.98 2.72
N SER A 62 18.83 13.94 3.42
CA SER A 62 19.28 12.56 3.21
C SER A 62 18.33 11.83 2.26
N PHE A 63 18.84 11.46 1.09
CA PHE A 63 18.06 10.83 0.02
C PHE A 63 18.31 9.32 0.01
N THR A 64 17.21 8.55 0.08
CA THR A 64 17.19 7.10 -0.10
C THR A 64 16.35 6.75 -1.33
N PRO A 65 16.69 5.71 -2.10
CA PRO A 65 15.87 5.31 -3.24
C PRO A 65 14.43 5.01 -2.82
N LEU A 66 13.46 5.46 -3.63
CA LEU A 66 12.05 5.15 -3.42
C LEU A 66 11.70 3.83 -4.10
N ASP A 67 10.93 2.99 -3.42
CA ASP A 67 10.47 1.71 -3.95
C ASP A 67 9.19 1.88 -4.79
N ARG A 68 9.04 1.04 -5.82
CA ARG A 68 7.87 0.99 -6.71
C ARG A 68 7.51 -0.43 -7.13
N THR A 69 8.12 -1.42 -6.49
CA THR A 69 8.00 -2.83 -6.83
C THR A 69 6.58 -3.36 -6.70
N SER A 70 5.89 -3.00 -5.61
CA SER A 70 4.50 -3.42 -5.40
C SER A 70 3.56 -2.79 -6.42
N PHE A 71 3.73 -1.51 -6.71
CA PHE A 71 2.93 -0.79 -7.69
C PHE A 71 3.06 -1.41 -9.09
N GLU A 72 4.29 -1.60 -9.57
CA GLU A 72 4.54 -2.15 -10.92
C GLU A 72 3.94 -3.55 -11.09
N ARG A 73 4.08 -4.40 -10.06
CA ARG A 73 3.57 -5.75 -10.09
C ARG A 73 2.05 -5.86 -9.94
N LEU A 74 1.44 -4.98 -9.14
CA LEU A 74 0.05 -5.11 -8.72
C LEU A 74 -0.89 -4.08 -9.39
N LEU A 75 -0.40 -3.36 -10.39
CA LEU A 75 -1.20 -2.38 -11.13
C LEU A 75 -2.48 -2.97 -11.77
N PRO A 76 -2.48 -4.19 -12.35
CA PRO A 76 -3.70 -4.78 -12.88
C PRO A 76 -4.77 -5.03 -11.82
N GLU A 77 -4.38 -5.47 -10.64
CA GLU A 77 -5.29 -5.71 -9.51
C GLU A 77 -5.85 -4.38 -8.96
N LEU A 78 -5.02 -3.33 -8.90
CA LEU A 78 -5.47 -1.99 -8.52
C LEU A 78 -6.54 -1.46 -9.49
N ALA A 79 -6.35 -1.65 -10.79
CA ALA A 79 -7.29 -1.23 -11.82
C ALA A 79 -8.66 -1.94 -11.73
N THR A 80 -8.76 -3.09 -11.04
CA THR A 80 -10.04 -3.75 -10.76
C THR A 80 -10.78 -3.19 -9.54
N LEU A 81 -10.06 -2.55 -8.62
CA LEU A 81 -10.61 -2.02 -7.37
C LEU A 81 -10.93 -0.52 -7.45
N LEU A 82 -10.08 0.23 -8.14
CA LEU A 82 -10.11 1.69 -8.20
C LEU A 82 -10.80 2.18 -9.46
N ASP A 83 -11.52 3.28 -9.35
CA ASP A 83 -12.00 3.98 -10.54
C ASP A 83 -10.85 4.73 -11.26
N PRO A 84 -11.05 5.18 -12.51
CA PRO A 84 -9.98 5.84 -13.28
C PRO A 84 -9.40 7.09 -12.61
N ALA A 85 -10.21 7.87 -11.88
CA ALA A 85 -9.75 9.07 -11.20
C ALA A 85 -8.92 8.73 -9.95
N GLU A 86 -9.31 7.69 -9.23
CA GLU A 86 -8.57 7.14 -8.08
C GLU A 86 -7.24 6.54 -8.54
N LEU A 87 -7.26 5.72 -9.59
CA LEU A 87 -6.06 5.13 -10.16
C LEU A 87 -5.08 6.21 -10.62
N LYS A 88 -5.58 7.28 -11.25
CA LYS A 88 -4.75 8.43 -11.65
C LYS A 88 -4.02 9.07 -10.47
N ARG A 89 -4.65 9.18 -9.29
CA ARG A 89 -3.98 9.71 -8.08
C ARG A 89 -2.81 8.84 -7.66
N ILE A 90 -2.99 7.51 -7.68
CA ILE A 90 -1.92 6.57 -7.35
C ILE A 90 -0.76 6.68 -8.36
N VAL A 91 -1.08 6.65 -9.66
CA VAL A 91 -0.09 6.83 -10.73
C VAL A 91 0.67 8.16 -10.57
N SER A 92 -0.03 9.26 -10.24
CA SER A 92 0.59 10.57 -10.02
C SER A 92 1.59 10.57 -8.87
N ALA A 93 1.32 9.84 -7.78
CA ALA A 93 2.25 9.69 -6.68
C ALA A 93 3.56 9.00 -7.12
N TYR A 94 3.47 7.96 -7.96
CA TYR A 94 4.66 7.29 -8.49
C TYR A 94 5.37 8.08 -9.59
N MET A 95 4.65 8.86 -10.40
CA MET A 95 5.26 9.77 -11.36
C MET A 95 6.07 10.87 -10.66
N ALA A 96 5.66 11.30 -9.47
CA ALA A 96 6.39 12.26 -8.66
C ALA A 96 7.77 11.75 -8.19
N HIS A 97 8.03 10.42 -8.20
CA HIS A 97 9.34 9.85 -7.91
C HIS A 97 10.43 10.32 -8.88
N ALA A 98 10.07 10.66 -10.13
CA ALA A 98 11.02 11.26 -11.08
C ALA A 98 11.53 12.62 -10.57
N GLY A 99 10.66 13.45 -10.02
CA GLY A 99 11.03 14.71 -9.38
C GLY A 99 11.93 14.52 -8.15
N TYR A 100 11.68 13.46 -7.36
CA TYR A 100 12.52 13.08 -6.23
C TYR A 100 13.93 12.70 -6.68
N GLN A 101 14.06 11.88 -7.73
CA GLN A 101 15.36 11.51 -8.29
C GLN A 101 16.13 12.72 -8.82
N GLN A 102 15.42 13.65 -9.48
CA GLN A 102 16.02 14.90 -9.96
C GLN A 102 16.49 15.79 -8.79
N ALA A 103 15.72 15.90 -7.72
CA ALA A 103 16.09 16.64 -6.51
C ALA A 103 17.30 16.01 -5.79
N SER A 104 17.42 14.67 -5.84
CA SER A 104 18.54 13.92 -5.28
C SER A 104 19.83 14.13 -6.10
N SER A 105 19.77 13.95 -7.42
CA SER A 105 20.94 14.07 -8.31
C SER A 105 21.42 15.51 -8.53
N GLY A 106 20.52 16.48 -8.40
CA GLY A 106 20.81 17.91 -8.54
C GLY A 106 20.95 18.66 -7.21
N ALA A 107 21.19 17.97 -6.11
CA ALA A 107 21.20 18.56 -4.76
C ALA A 107 22.13 19.76 -4.61
N ASP A 108 23.27 19.76 -5.32
CA ASP A 108 24.26 20.85 -5.28
C ASP A 108 23.97 21.97 -6.30
N GLN A 109 23.07 21.75 -7.26
CA GLN A 109 22.78 22.68 -8.35
C GLN A 109 21.46 23.44 -8.17
N LEU A 110 20.51 22.87 -7.41
CA LEU A 110 19.20 23.47 -7.20
C LEU A 110 19.19 24.32 -5.90
N PRO A 111 18.63 25.55 -5.95
CA PRO A 111 18.39 26.33 -4.74
C PRO A 111 17.60 25.51 -3.70
N ALA A 112 17.97 25.62 -2.41
CA ALA A 112 17.35 24.84 -1.34
C ALA A 112 15.82 24.99 -1.29
N GLU A 113 15.30 26.19 -1.53
CA GLU A 113 13.86 26.47 -1.56
C GLU A 113 13.14 25.75 -2.70
N VAL A 114 13.74 25.70 -3.90
CA VAL A 114 13.16 24.99 -5.06
C VAL A 114 13.09 23.50 -4.77
N ARG A 115 14.16 22.93 -4.20
CA ARG A 115 14.22 21.54 -3.80
C ARG A 115 13.19 21.21 -2.73
N ARG A 116 13.08 22.05 -1.71
CA ARG A 116 12.08 21.89 -0.65
C ARG A 116 10.66 21.90 -1.21
N HIS A 117 10.33 22.85 -2.05
CA HIS A 117 9.01 22.93 -2.68
C HIS A 117 8.69 21.72 -3.56
N ALA A 118 9.69 21.21 -4.30
CA ALA A 118 9.53 19.97 -5.06
C ALA A 118 9.21 18.77 -4.15
N LEU A 119 9.92 18.62 -3.02
CA LEU A 119 9.67 17.54 -2.06
C LEU A 119 8.31 17.67 -1.37
N GLU A 120 7.87 18.89 -1.03
CA GLU A 120 6.53 19.16 -0.51
C GLU A 120 5.43 18.76 -1.50
N SER A 121 5.62 19.06 -2.78
CA SER A 121 4.70 18.65 -3.86
C SER A 121 4.56 17.13 -3.96
N ILE A 122 5.67 16.38 -3.79
CA ILE A 122 5.66 14.92 -3.76
C ILE A 122 4.91 14.39 -2.54
N LEU A 123 5.13 14.99 -1.36
CA LEU A 123 4.40 14.61 -0.15
C LEU A 123 2.89 14.78 -0.31
N VAL A 124 2.44 15.88 -0.91
CA VAL A 124 1.01 16.09 -1.20
C VAL A 124 0.46 15.00 -2.12
N ALA A 125 1.21 14.59 -3.14
CA ALA A 125 0.79 13.51 -4.05
C ALA A 125 0.72 12.15 -3.30
N HIS A 126 1.67 11.86 -2.41
CA HIS A 126 1.66 10.66 -1.57
C HIS A 126 0.46 10.67 -0.62
N ASP A 127 0.17 11.80 0.06
CA ASP A 127 -0.96 11.91 0.99
C ASP A 127 -2.30 11.68 0.28
N GLN A 128 -2.48 12.21 -0.92
CA GLN A 128 -3.68 11.97 -1.73
C GLN A 128 -3.84 10.50 -2.15
N ALA A 129 -2.73 9.85 -2.50
CA ALA A 129 -2.73 8.43 -2.86
C ALA A 129 -3.03 7.55 -1.64
N LEU A 130 -2.41 7.83 -0.49
CA LEU A 130 -2.65 7.12 0.77
C LEU A 130 -4.10 7.23 1.20
N GLU A 131 -4.71 8.41 1.15
CA GLU A 131 -6.12 8.61 1.49
C GLU A 131 -7.04 7.83 0.56
N THR A 132 -6.75 7.82 -0.74
CA THR A 132 -7.51 7.03 -1.72
C THR A 132 -7.43 5.54 -1.41
N LEU A 133 -6.23 5.01 -1.16
CA LEU A 133 -6.04 3.60 -0.83
C LEU A 133 -6.63 3.23 0.53
N ARG A 134 -6.51 4.11 1.53
CA ARG A 134 -7.08 3.92 2.85
C ARG A 134 -8.59 3.69 2.80
N THR A 135 -9.31 4.47 2.02
CA THR A 135 -10.76 4.37 1.90
C THR A 135 -11.23 3.13 1.14
N ARG A 136 -10.43 2.63 0.19
CA ARG A 136 -10.78 1.49 -0.68
C ARG A 136 -10.29 0.13 -0.17
N ALA A 137 -9.12 0.09 0.46
CA ALA A 137 -8.47 -1.17 0.86
C ALA A 137 -8.78 -1.60 2.29
N PHE A 138 -9.12 -0.66 3.17
CA PHE A 138 -9.30 -0.92 4.60
C PHE A 138 -10.76 -0.74 5.02
N SER A 139 -11.19 -1.52 6.00
CA SER A 139 -12.45 -1.29 6.70
C SER A 139 -12.34 -0.05 7.60
N ALA A 140 -13.47 0.54 8.01
CA ALA A 140 -13.48 1.69 8.90
C ALA A 140 -12.73 1.44 10.24
N ARG A 141 -12.73 0.20 10.73
CA ARG A 141 -11.98 -0.19 11.93
C ARG A 141 -10.48 -0.23 11.68
N GLU A 142 -10.05 -0.83 10.58
CA GLU A 142 -8.64 -0.90 10.17
C GLU A 142 -8.09 0.49 9.85
N ALA A 143 -8.86 1.32 9.14
CA ALA A 143 -8.47 2.68 8.80
C ALA A 143 -8.22 3.55 10.05
N ARG A 144 -9.06 3.41 11.09
CA ARG A 144 -8.83 4.08 12.38
C ARG A 144 -7.57 3.57 13.10
N ALA A 145 -7.27 2.27 13.00
CA ALA A 145 -6.07 1.71 13.60
C ALA A 145 -4.78 2.23 12.97
N LEU A 146 -4.82 2.61 11.68
CA LEU A 146 -3.70 3.24 10.99
C LEU A 146 -3.45 4.69 11.41
N GLU A 147 -4.46 5.37 11.95
CA GLU A 147 -4.35 6.76 12.44
C GLU A 147 -3.76 6.86 13.85
N VAL A 148 -3.78 5.77 14.62
CA VAL A 148 -3.19 5.77 15.96
C VAL A 148 -1.67 5.81 15.82
N PRO A 149 -0.99 6.89 16.27
CA PRO A 149 0.46 6.93 16.26
C PRO A 149 0.95 5.73 17.08
N THR A 150 1.80 4.91 16.48
CA THR A 150 2.50 3.86 17.21
C THR A 150 3.37 4.56 18.24
N THR A 151 2.87 4.68 19.46
CA THR A 151 3.68 5.11 20.60
C THR A 151 4.75 4.04 20.72
N ALA A 152 5.95 4.34 20.27
CA ALA A 152 7.09 3.45 20.49
C ALA A 152 7.11 3.11 21.98
N PRO A 153 7.24 1.84 22.38
CA PRO A 153 7.39 1.51 23.78
C PRO A 153 8.55 2.34 24.30
N ALA A 154 8.27 3.14 25.33
CA ALA A 154 9.29 3.99 25.95
C ALA A 154 10.55 3.13 26.12
N SER A 155 11.63 3.59 25.46
CA SER A 155 12.92 2.94 25.43
C SER A 155 13.24 2.38 26.83
N ALA A 156 13.32 1.05 26.93
CA ALA A 156 13.89 0.41 28.11
C ALA A 156 15.27 1.04 28.31
N ALA A 157 15.43 1.76 29.41
CA ALA A 157 16.70 2.38 29.79
C ALA A 157 17.82 1.31 29.64
N PRO A 158 18.95 1.64 29.02
CA PRO A 158 20.04 0.69 28.91
C PRO A 158 20.41 0.18 30.32
N PRO A 159 20.69 -1.13 30.47
CA PRO A 159 21.08 -1.68 31.76
C PRO A 159 22.30 -0.92 32.24
N THR A 160 22.21 -0.30 33.43
CA THR A 160 23.33 0.31 34.12
C THR A 160 24.41 -0.76 34.27
N VAL A 161 25.50 -0.58 33.53
CA VAL A 161 26.70 -1.39 33.69
C VAL A 161 27.19 -1.19 35.11
N SER A 162 26.96 -2.19 35.98
CA SER A 162 27.46 -2.23 37.33
C SER A 162 29.00 -2.17 37.25
N GLU A 163 29.54 -1.10 37.80
CA GLU A 163 30.94 -0.80 37.90
C GLU A 163 31.68 -1.97 38.56
N ALA A 164 32.37 -2.78 37.76
CA ALA A 164 33.16 -3.89 38.23
C ALA A 164 34.34 -3.35 39.08
N LYS A 165 34.24 -3.55 40.38
CA LYS A 165 35.23 -3.33 41.41
C LYS A 165 36.62 -3.75 40.94
N ARG A 166 37.55 -2.77 40.72
CA ARG A 166 38.95 -3.01 40.42
C ARG A 166 39.61 -3.72 41.61
N PRO A 167 40.38 -4.80 41.43
CA PRO A 167 41.24 -5.35 42.48
C PRO A 167 42.43 -4.43 42.69
N THR A 168 42.72 -4.09 43.97
CA THR A 168 43.91 -3.38 44.44
C THR A 168 45.11 -4.28 44.28
N PRO A 169 46.25 -3.80 43.74
CA PRO A 169 47.51 -4.54 43.74
C PRO A 169 48.16 -4.47 45.13
N SER A 170 48.62 -5.63 45.62
CA SER A 170 49.57 -5.78 46.74
C SER A 170 50.96 -5.75 46.25
#